data_09c1df52331ea40bcfee6924822038a0
#
_entry.id   09c1df52331ea40bcfee6924822038a0
#
_cell.length_a   1.000
_cell.length_b   1.000
_cell.length_c   1.000
_cell.angle_alpha   90.00
_cell.angle_beta   90.00
_cell.angle_gamma   90.00
#
_symmetry.space_group_name_H-M   'P 1'
#
loop_
_entity.id
_entity.type
_entity.pdbx_description
1 polymer ?
#
loop_
_entity_poly.entity_id
_entity_poly.type
_entity_poly.pdbx_seq_one_letter_code
_entity_poly.pdbx_strand_id
1 'polypeptide(L)'
;MDIRLALLTGADIPIPECQLIMHQPTIDELAFMGERDFFTALQTVTLHKSMFVDKDKDVLDSITNFQIFMTIVNGKETVDKKKSVQSLFLLTFPKYKVLLTPRSILFSDETGSHIVDENNFEVFQQTFREVFCVNSSDMDKQAFNPANEQAKAIAEKLMRGRQRVAAQKGDQSASIFSQYLSSLSIGLKLSLLELKKYTMFQIFDSMERYSLYTNWDIDLR
;
A
#
# COMPACT_ATOMS: atom_id res chain seq x y z
N MET A 1 -4.13 -14.35 -17.18
CA MET A 1 -4.09 -12.89 -17.43
C MET A 1 -2.70 -12.41 -17.04
N ASP A 2 -2.07 -11.53 -17.83
CA ASP A 2 -0.83 -10.87 -17.40
C ASP A 2 -1.18 -9.80 -16.37
N ILE A 3 -0.82 -10.08 -15.11
CA ILE A 3 -1.14 -9.20 -13.98
C ILE A 3 -0.49 -7.82 -14.12
N ARG A 4 0.74 -7.77 -14.66
CA ARG A 4 1.45 -6.50 -14.84
C ARG A 4 0.77 -5.62 -15.88
N LEU A 5 0.28 -6.20 -16.95
CA LEU A 5 -0.49 -5.46 -17.97
C LEU A 5 -1.81 -4.95 -17.39
N ALA A 6 -2.50 -5.77 -16.59
CA ALA A 6 -3.72 -5.36 -15.91
C ALA A 6 -3.47 -4.20 -14.93
N LEU A 7 -2.39 -4.26 -14.14
CA LEU A 7 -1.98 -3.17 -13.25
C LEU A 7 -1.68 -1.87 -14.02
N LEU A 8 -0.95 -1.95 -15.14
CA LEU A 8 -0.64 -0.79 -15.99
C LEU A 8 -1.89 -0.18 -16.67
N THR A 9 -2.87 -1.01 -17.01
CA THR A 9 -4.09 -0.54 -17.69
C THR A 9 -5.21 -0.14 -16.72
N GLY A 10 -5.04 -0.41 -15.42
CA GLY A 10 -6.07 -0.19 -14.41
C GLY A 10 -7.25 -1.16 -14.51
N ALA A 11 -7.05 -2.32 -15.15
CA ALA A 11 -8.08 -3.35 -15.27
C ALA A 11 -8.32 -4.05 -13.93
N ASP A 12 -9.54 -4.55 -13.71
CA ASP A 12 -9.88 -5.33 -12.51
C ASP A 12 -9.00 -6.60 -12.42
N ILE A 13 -8.55 -6.93 -11.22
CA ILE A 13 -7.65 -8.07 -10.93
C ILE A 13 -8.46 -9.24 -10.35
N PRO A 14 -8.52 -10.41 -11.03
CA PRO A 14 -9.12 -11.59 -10.47
C PRO A 14 -8.22 -12.21 -9.39
N ILE A 15 -8.85 -12.68 -8.31
CA ILE A 15 -8.24 -13.46 -7.22
C ILE A 15 -8.93 -14.83 -7.23
N PRO A 16 -8.45 -15.78 -8.06
CA PRO A 16 -9.16 -17.04 -8.30
C PRO A 16 -9.36 -17.86 -7.02
N GLU A 17 -8.38 -17.87 -6.12
CA GLU A 17 -8.41 -18.62 -4.87
C GLU A 17 -9.50 -18.15 -3.91
N CYS A 18 -9.88 -16.87 -4.04
CA CYS A 18 -10.96 -16.25 -3.28
C CYS A 18 -12.26 -16.13 -4.09
N GLN A 19 -12.22 -16.45 -5.39
CA GLN A 19 -13.32 -16.21 -6.34
C GLN A 19 -13.78 -14.75 -6.34
N LEU A 20 -12.85 -13.81 -6.21
CA LEU A 20 -13.10 -12.37 -6.15
C LEU A 20 -12.49 -11.66 -7.36
N ILE A 21 -13.05 -10.50 -7.65
CA ILE A 21 -12.51 -9.56 -8.63
C ILE A 21 -12.26 -8.23 -7.92
N MET A 22 -10.99 -7.85 -7.83
CA MET A 22 -10.55 -6.63 -7.17
C MET A 22 -10.50 -5.47 -8.16
N HIS A 23 -11.20 -4.41 -7.87
CA HIS A 23 -11.07 -3.13 -8.55
C HIS A 23 -9.79 -2.40 -8.10
N GLN A 24 -9.12 -1.71 -9.04
CA GLN A 24 -7.99 -0.85 -8.74
C GLN A 24 -8.48 0.59 -8.54
N PRO A 25 -8.58 1.10 -7.29
CA PRO A 25 -9.07 2.46 -7.07
C PRO A 25 -8.16 3.50 -7.69
N THR A 26 -8.76 4.54 -8.23
CA THR A 26 -8.07 5.73 -8.72
C THR A 26 -7.61 6.62 -7.57
N ILE A 27 -6.65 7.52 -7.83
CA ILE A 27 -6.22 8.51 -6.83
C ILE A 27 -7.40 9.40 -6.36
N ASP A 28 -8.35 9.71 -7.24
CA ASP A 28 -9.55 10.49 -6.88
C ASP A 28 -10.42 9.75 -5.85
N GLU A 29 -10.62 8.44 -6.02
CA GLU A 29 -11.35 7.59 -5.08
C GLU A 29 -10.61 7.43 -3.76
N LEU A 30 -9.29 7.25 -3.80
CA LEU A 30 -8.46 7.17 -2.60
C LEU A 30 -8.42 8.51 -1.83
N ALA A 31 -8.40 9.64 -2.53
CA ALA A 31 -8.47 10.96 -1.92
C ALA A 31 -9.81 11.20 -1.21
N PHE A 32 -10.91 10.67 -1.77
CA PHE A 32 -12.22 10.73 -1.13
C PHE A 32 -12.28 9.92 0.17
N MET A 33 -11.63 8.76 0.22
CA MET A 33 -11.48 7.97 1.46
C MET A 33 -10.65 8.71 2.51
N GLY A 34 -9.68 9.49 2.08
CA GLY A 34 -8.68 10.16 2.91
C GLY A 34 -7.38 9.38 3.01
N GLU A 35 -6.27 10.05 2.74
CA GLU A 35 -4.94 9.43 2.66
C GLU A 35 -4.53 8.70 3.95
N ARG A 36 -4.81 9.29 5.11
CA ARG A 36 -4.52 8.68 6.42
C ARG A 36 -5.26 7.36 6.62
N ASP A 37 -6.56 7.35 6.32
CA ASP A 37 -7.40 6.16 6.48
C ASP A 37 -7.02 5.09 5.48
N PHE A 38 -6.69 5.48 4.25
CA PHE A 38 -6.17 4.59 3.23
C PHE A 38 -4.88 3.89 3.68
N PHE A 39 -3.85 4.63 4.11
CA PHE A 39 -2.60 4.01 4.55
C PHE A 39 -2.76 3.19 5.82
N THR A 40 -3.63 3.60 6.75
CA THR A 40 -3.96 2.81 7.94
C THR A 40 -4.61 1.47 7.56
N ALA A 41 -5.55 1.48 6.62
CA ALA A 41 -6.20 0.28 6.13
C ALA A 41 -5.22 -0.62 5.37
N LEU A 42 -4.45 -0.04 4.44
CA LEU A 42 -3.47 -0.75 3.64
C LEU A 42 -2.42 -1.43 4.52
N GLN A 43 -1.84 -0.70 5.47
CA GLN A 43 -0.91 -1.27 6.43
C GLN A 43 -1.54 -2.42 7.22
N THR A 44 -2.80 -2.28 7.64
CA THR A 44 -3.49 -3.32 8.40
C THR A 44 -3.70 -4.59 7.56
N VAL A 45 -4.10 -4.46 6.30
CA VAL A 45 -4.32 -5.59 5.39
C VAL A 45 -3.01 -6.26 4.97
N THR A 46 -1.96 -5.47 4.74
CA THR A 46 -0.67 -5.98 4.24
C THR A 46 0.34 -6.33 5.33
N LEU A 47 -0.03 -6.18 6.60
CA LEU A 47 0.83 -6.49 7.74
C LEU A 47 1.28 -7.95 7.70
N HIS A 48 2.59 -8.18 7.84
CA HIS A 48 3.19 -9.50 7.83
C HIS A 48 3.91 -9.80 9.14
N LYS A 49 3.88 -11.06 9.57
CA LYS A 49 4.51 -11.50 10.83
C LYS A 49 6.00 -11.19 10.92
N SER A 50 6.72 -11.17 9.78
CA SER A 50 8.15 -10.80 9.74
C SER A 50 8.45 -9.37 10.21
N MET A 51 7.44 -8.49 10.30
CA MET A 51 7.61 -7.12 10.81
C MET A 51 7.76 -7.04 12.34
N PHE A 52 7.57 -8.14 13.05
CA PHE A 52 7.63 -8.21 14.52
C PHE A 52 8.95 -8.82 15.01
N VAL A 53 10.08 -8.27 14.58
CA VAL A 53 11.44 -8.83 14.78
C VAL A 53 11.85 -8.99 16.25
N ASP A 54 11.26 -8.23 17.18
CA ASP A 54 11.64 -8.19 18.60
C ASP A 54 10.77 -9.08 19.52
N LYS A 55 9.92 -9.94 18.97
CA LYS A 55 9.07 -10.83 19.76
C LYS A 55 9.54 -12.28 19.68
N ASP A 56 9.24 -13.07 20.72
CA ASP A 56 9.58 -14.50 20.79
C ASP A 56 9.24 -15.20 19.47
N LYS A 57 10.26 -15.69 18.77
CA LYS A 57 10.13 -16.35 17.45
C LYS A 57 9.14 -17.50 17.51
N ASP A 58 9.16 -18.28 18.60
CA ASP A 58 8.27 -19.43 18.77
C ASP A 58 6.78 -19.03 18.76
N VAL A 59 6.44 -17.86 19.31
CA VAL A 59 5.07 -17.32 19.28
C VAL A 59 4.70 -16.84 17.89
N LEU A 60 5.62 -16.16 17.19
CA LEU A 60 5.39 -15.67 15.83
C LEU A 60 5.27 -16.81 14.82
N ASP A 61 6.00 -17.90 15.00
CA ASP A 61 5.93 -19.07 14.11
C ASP A 61 4.60 -19.81 14.24
N SER A 62 3.95 -19.73 15.39
CA SER A 62 2.63 -20.34 15.64
C SER A 62 1.43 -19.51 15.15
N ILE A 63 1.62 -18.24 14.80
CA ILE A 63 0.55 -17.31 14.40
C ILE A 63 0.60 -17.06 12.90
N THR A 64 -0.56 -17.07 12.22
CA THR A 64 -0.68 -16.75 10.79
C THR A 64 -0.92 -15.23 10.57
N ASN A 65 -0.62 -14.74 9.36
CA ASN A 65 -0.90 -13.36 8.98
C ASN A 65 -2.42 -13.04 9.11
N PHE A 66 -3.25 -14.01 8.81
CA PHE A 66 -4.71 -13.88 8.95
C PHE A 66 -5.12 -13.67 10.41
N GLN A 67 -4.56 -14.44 11.34
CA GLN A 67 -4.84 -14.31 12.77
C GLN A 67 -4.39 -12.94 13.31
N ILE A 68 -3.24 -12.43 12.85
CA ILE A 68 -2.78 -11.08 13.19
C ILE A 68 -3.76 -10.03 12.67
N PHE A 69 -4.15 -10.12 11.41
CA PHE A 69 -5.14 -9.23 10.80
C PHE A 69 -6.45 -9.24 11.58
N MET A 70 -7.01 -10.42 11.86
CA MET A 70 -8.27 -10.57 12.58
C MET A 70 -8.19 -10.04 14.01
N THR A 71 -7.06 -10.21 14.70
CA THR A 71 -6.83 -9.65 16.05
C THR A 71 -6.88 -8.13 16.02
N ILE A 72 -6.27 -7.50 15.01
CA ILE A 72 -6.28 -6.04 14.86
C ILE A 72 -7.69 -5.54 14.55
N VAL A 73 -8.37 -6.17 13.60
CA VAL A 73 -9.68 -5.70 13.12
C VAL A 73 -10.80 -5.92 14.16
N ASN A 74 -10.68 -6.96 14.99
CA ASN A 74 -11.67 -7.25 16.05
C ASN A 74 -11.31 -6.68 17.42
N GLY A 75 -10.15 -6.03 17.56
CA GLY A 75 -9.73 -5.39 18.81
C GLY A 75 -10.64 -4.23 19.21
N LYS A 76 -10.92 -4.11 20.50
CA LYS A 76 -11.79 -3.03 21.03
C LYS A 76 -11.15 -1.64 20.85
N GLU A 77 -9.82 -1.55 20.90
CA GLU A 77 -9.07 -0.30 20.78
C GLU A 77 -8.79 0.09 19.31
N THR A 78 -9.20 -0.73 18.36
CA THR A 78 -8.88 -0.58 16.94
C THR A 78 -10.11 -0.32 16.07
N VAL A 79 -11.17 0.24 16.65
CA VAL A 79 -12.44 0.54 15.94
C VAL A 79 -12.19 1.38 14.67
N ASP A 80 -11.30 2.36 14.75
CA ASP A 80 -10.98 3.21 13.60
C ASP A 80 -10.26 2.43 12.50
N LYS A 81 -9.34 1.51 12.86
CA LYS A 81 -8.68 0.63 11.87
C LYS A 81 -9.69 -0.27 11.15
N LYS A 82 -10.67 -0.81 11.89
CA LYS A 82 -11.75 -1.61 11.31
C LYS A 82 -12.56 -0.81 10.29
N LYS A 83 -12.92 0.43 10.61
CA LYS A 83 -13.65 1.33 9.70
C LYS A 83 -12.82 1.64 8.46
N SER A 84 -11.54 1.98 8.64
CA SER A 84 -10.63 2.25 7.51
C SER A 84 -10.49 1.03 6.59
N VAL A 85 -10.34 -0.18 7.16
CA VAL A 85 -10.31 -1.45 6.38
C VAL A 85 -11.63 -1.68 5.64
N GLN A 86 -12.78 -1.47 6.29
CA GLN A 86 -14.08 -1.59 5.62
C GLN A 86 -14.22 -0.61 4.46
N SER A 87 -13.80 0.64 4.63
CA SER A 87 -13.81 1.65 3.57
C SER A 87 -12.91 1.25 2.40
N LEU A 88 -11.71 0.72 2.67
CA LEU A 88 -10.81 0.22 1.63
C LEU A 88 -11.45 -0.96 0.87
N PHE A 89 -12.06 -1.90 1.57
CA PHE A 89 -12.74 -3.03 0.93
C PHE A 89 -13.95 -2.60 0.08
N LEU A 90 -14.70 -1.58 0.50
CA LEU A 90 -15.79 -1.02 -0.31
C LEU A 90 -15.28 -0.37 -1.61
N LEU A 91 -14.11 0.26 -1.58
CA LEU A 91 -13.47 0.82 -2.78
C LEU A 91 -12.90 -0.26 -3.70
N THR A 92 -12.24 -1.26 -3.13
CA THR A 92 -11.55 -2.31 -3.91
C THR A 92 -12.49 -3.43 -4.37
N PHE A 93 -13.66 -3.58 -3.75
CA PHE A 93 -14.65 -4.60 -4.08
C PHE A 93 -16.06 -3.99 -4.22
N PRO A 94 -16.26 -3.01 -5.12
CA PRO A 94 -17.53 -2.26 -5.20
C PRO A 94 -18.74 -3.12 -5.61
N LYS A 95 -18.49 -4.29 -6.22
CA LYS A 95 -19.53 -5.24 -6.63
C LYS A 95 -20.03 -6.15 -5.49
N TYR A 96 -19.34 -6.12 -4.34
CA TYR A 96 -19.61 -7.02 -3.23
C TYR A 96 -20.05 -6.27 -1.98
N LYS A 97 -20.96 -6.87 -1.23
CA LYS A 97 -21.23 -6.50 0.17
C LYS A 97 -20.19 -7.17 1.05
N VAL A 98 -19.46 -6.39 1.83
CA VAL A 98 -18.36 -6.91 2.66
C VAL A 98 -18.77 -6.94 4.13
N LEU A 99 -18.61 -8.09 4.78
CA LEU A 99 -18.83 -8.28 6.20
C LEU A 99 -17.59 -8.88 6.87
N LEU A 100 -17.04 -8.14 7.84
CA LEU A 100 -15.96 -8.64 8.69
C LEU A 100 -16.56 -9.42 9.86
N THR A 101 -16.39 -10.74 9.86
CA THR A 101 -16.79 -11.63 10.96
C THR A 101 -15.60 -11.90 11.90
N PRO A 102 -15.76 -12.52 13.06
CA PRO A 102 -14.63 -12.86 13.93
C PRO A 102 -13.64 -13.88 13.34
N ARG A 103 -14.03 -14.65 12.31
CA ARG A 103 -13.23 -15.76 11.75
C ARG A 103 -13.04 -15.72 10.25
N SER A 104 -13.64 -14.75 9.54
CA SER A 104 -13.56 -14.67 8.08
C SER A 104 -13.96 -13.29 7.58
N ILE A 105 -13.60 -12.98 6.34
CA ILE A 105 -14.13 -11.86 5.59
C ILE A 105 -15.12 -12.43 4.58
N LEU A 106 -16.37 -12.00 4.63
CA LEU A 106 -17.42 -12.43 3.71
C LEU A 106 -17.63 -11.36 2.64
N PHE A 107 -17.58 -11.78 1.40
CA PHE A 107 -17.93 -10.98 0.23
C PHE A 107 -19.17 -11.60 -0.41
N SER A 108 -20.24 -10.84 -0.57
CA SER A 108 -21.49 -11.34 -1.14
C SER A 108 -21.91 -10.49 -2.31
N ASP A 109 -22.27 -11.13 -3.41
CA ASP A 109 -22.86 -10.52 -4.60
C ASP A 109 -24.17 -11.28 -5.00
N GLU A 110 -24.66 -11.01 -6.20
CA GLU A 110 -25.87 -11.67 -6.73
C GLU A 110 -25.64 -13.16 -7.04
N THR A 111 -24.39 -13.59 -7.19
CA THR A 111 -24.03 -14.98 -7.56
C THR A 111 -23.80 -15.85 -6.34
N GLY A 112 -23.53 -15.26 -5.16
CA GLY A 112 -23.32 -16.01 -3.93
C GLY A 112 -22.47 -15.29 -2.89
N SER A 113 -21.86 -16.10 -2.03
CA SER A 113 -20.97 -15.62 -0.97
C SER A 113 -19.58 -16.23 -1.14
N HIS A 114 -18.56 -15.39 -1.10
CA HIS A 114 -17.15 -15.75 -1.20
C HIS A 114 -16.49 -15.48 0.14
N ILE A 115 -15.62 -16.39 0.57
CA ILE A 115 -15.03 -16.34 1.91
C ILE A 115 -13.52 -16.18 1.78
N VAL A 116 -12.98 -15.18 2.48
CA VAL A 116 -11.54 -15.07 2.73
C VAL A 116 -11.29 -15.47 4.18
N ASP A 117 -10.51 -16.53 4.35
CA ASP A 117 -10.13 -17.12 5.62
C ASP A 117 -8.62 -17.40 5.67
N GLU A 118 -8.19 -18.16 6.65
CA GLU A 118 -6.80 -18.51 6.86
C GLU A 118 -6.14 -19.21 5.66
N ASN A 119 -6.92 -19.97 4.87
CA ASN A 119 -6.40 -20.79 3.77
C ASN A 119 -6.04 -19.97 2.52
N ASN A 120 -6.74 -18.86 2.29
CA ASN A 120 -6.59 -18.04 1.07
C ASN A 120 -6.19 -16.58 1.35
N PHE A 121 -6.05 -16.19 2.63
CA PHE A 121 -5.70 -14.83 3.00
C PHE A 121 -4.32 -14.38 2.48
N GLU A 122 -3.34 -15.28 2.37
CA GLU A 122 -2.01 -14.89 1.87
C GLU A 122 -2.06 -14.45 0.41
N VAL A 123 -2.82 -15.15 -0.44
CA VAL A 123 -3.03 -14.75 -1.84
C VAL A 123 -3.79 -13.44 -1.92
N PHE A 124 -4.83 -13.30 -1.09
CA PHE A 124 -5.59 -12.05 -0.97
C PHE A 124 -4.68 -10.88 -0.55
N GLN A 125 -3.86 -11.05 0.48
CA GLN A 125 -2.92 -10.06 0.98
C GLN A 125 -1.84 -9.72 -0.07
N GLN A 126 -1.33 -10.72 -0.80
CA GLN A 126 -0.34 -10.53 -1.86
C GLN A 126 -0.90 -9.69 -3.00
N THR A 127 -2.16 -9.91 -3.39
CA THR A 127 -2.82 -9.08 -4.41
C THR A 127 -2.89 -7.61 -3.99
N PHE A 128 -3.21 -7.33 -2.71
CA PHE A 128 -3.15 -5.96 -2.18
C PHE A 128 -1.75 -5.35 -2.28
N ARG A 129 -0.70 -6.13 -1.96
CA ARG A 129 0.68 -5.64 -2.08
C ARG A 129 1.04 -5.29 -3.52
N GLU A 130 0.64 -6.09 -4.47
CA GLU A 130 0.90 -5.86 -5.90
C GLU A 130 0.15 -4.65 -6.43
N VAL A 131 -1.16 -4.57 -6.16
CA VAL A 131 -2.03 -3.47 -6.62
C VAL A 131 -1.59 -2.13 -6.04
N PHE A 132 -1.18 -2.10 -4.78
CA PHE A 132 -0.79 -0.88 -4.08
C PHE A 132 0.71 -0.69 -3.91
N CYS A 133 1.53 -1.46 -4.64
CA CYS A 133 3.00 -1.36 -4.65
C CYS A 133 3.64 -1.47 -3.25
N VAL A 134 3.09 -2.29 -2.36
CA VAL A 134 3.66 -2.53 -1.04
C VAL A 134 4.73 -3.61 -1.14
N ASN A 135 5.98 -3.20 -1.36
CA ASN A 135 7.10 -4.12 -1.46
C ASN A 135 7.63 -4.49 -0.08
N SER A 136 7.82 -5.77 0.18
CA SER A 136 8.50 -6.28 1.38
C SER A 136 9.95 -5.78 1.49
N SER A 137 10.59 -5.49 0.35
CA SER A 137 11.96 -4.98 0.29
C SER A 137 12.14 -3.52 0.73
N ASP A 138 11.08 -2.71 0.72
CA ASP A 138 11.17 -1.32 1.17
C ASP A 138 11.11 -1.20 2.70
N MET A 139 10.61 -2.21 3.39
CA MET A 139 10.66 -2.29 4.85
C MET A 139 12.02 -2.77 5.35
N ASP A 140 12.72 -3.64 4.61
CA ASP A 140 14.10 -4.04 4.91
C ASP A 140 15.13 -2.94 4.56
N LYS A 141 14.81 -2.05 3.62
CA LYS A 141 15.70 -0.92 3.25
C LYS A 141 15.72 0.22 4.26
N GLN A 142 14.85 0.24 5.27
CA GLN A 142 15.05 1.13 6.42
C GLN A 142 16.23 0.70 7.30
N ALA A 143 16.69 -0.54 7.20
CA ALA A 143 17.99 -0.96 7.67
C ALA A 143 19.07 -0.68 6.60
N PHE A 144 19.24 0.61 6.23
CA PHE A 144 20.37 1.05 5.44
C PHE A 144 21.65 0.73 6.22
N ASN A 145 22.28 -0.39 5.89
CA ASN A 145 23.57 -0.80 6.44
C ASN A 145 24.68 -0.28 5.50
N PRO A 146 25.23 0.91 5.75
CA PRO A 146 26.23 1.51 4.86
C PRO A 146 27.51 0.68 4.90
N ALA A 147 28.01 0.35 3.73
CA ALA A 147 29.21 -0.52 3.54
C ALA A 147 30.52 0.05 4.12
N ASN A 148 30.53 1.33 4.55
CA ASN A 148 31.67 1.95 5.21
C ASN A 148 31.24 3.13 6.11
N GLU A 149 32.15 3.58 7.02
CA GLU A 149 31.90 4.67 7.96
C GLU A 149 31.59 6.02 7.29
N GLN A 150 32.14 6.30 6.12
CA GLN A 150 31.90 7.54 5.38
C GLN A 150 30.46 7.56 4.82
N ALA A 151 29.98 6.46 4.28
CA ALA A 151 28.59 6.31 3.82
C ALA A 151 27.60 6.43 5.00
N LYS A 152 27.97 5.93 6.17
CA LYS A 152 27.20 6.07 7.41
C LYS A 152 27.08 7.54 7.85
N ALA A 153 28.19 8.27 7.83
CA ALA A 153 28.21 9.70 8.17
C ALA A 153 27.38 10.55 7.19
N ILE A 154 27.41 10.23 5.90
CA ILE A 154 26.59 10.90 4.86
C ILE A 154 25.10 10.58 5.07
N ALA A 155 24.75 9.32 5.33
CA ALA A 155 23.38 8.90 5.61
C ALA A 155 22.81 9.59 6.86
N GLU A 156 23.59 9.66 7.94
CA GLU A 156 23.19 10.39 9.15
C GLU A 156 22.99 11.89 8.90
N LYS A 157 23.88 12.54 8.12
CA LYS A 157 23.70 13.94 7.72
C LYS A 157 22.44 14.16 6.90
N LEU A 158 22.15 13.27 5.96
CA LEU A 158 20.91 13.32 5.16
C LEU A 158 19.66 13.10 6.02
N MET A 159 19.68 12.13 6.93
CA MET A 159 18.57 11.92 7.89
C MET A 159 18.36 13.14 8.79
N ARG A 160 19.42 13.71 9.37
CA ARG A 160 19.32 14.95 10.16
C ARG A 160 18.83 16.14 9.33
N GLY A 161 19.27 16.24 8.07
CA GLY A 161 18.77 17.25 7.13
C GLY A 161 17.28 17.11 6.87
N ARG A 162 16.79 15.89 6.59
CA ARG A 162 15.36 15.58 6.41
C ARG A 162 14.55 15.88 7.67
N GLN A 163 15.04 15.48 8.85
CA GLN A 163 14.38 15.79 10.12
C GLN A 163 14.30 17.30 10.41
N ARG A 164 15.35 18.06 10.10
CA ARG A 164 15.32 19.53 10.24
C ARG A 164 14.33 20.19 9.29
N VAL A 165 14.28 19.75 8.04
CA VAL A 165 13.32 20.25 7.05
C VAL A 165 11.88 19.87 7.44
N ALA A 166 11.65 18.66 7.96
CA ALA A 166 10.37 18.25 8.48
C ALA A 166 9.95 19.07 9.72
N ALA A 167 10.89 19.34 10.65
CA ALA A 167 10.64 20.16 11.83
C ALA A 167 10.37 21.64 11.50
N GLN A 168 11.00 22.17 10.44
CA GLN A 168 10.79 23.56 9.98
C GLN A 168 9.48 23.77 9.22
N LYS A 169 8.95 22.70 8.59
CA LYS A 169 7.70 22.79 7.82
C LYS A 169 6.44 22.77 8.68
N GLY A 170 6.57 22.66 10.03
CA GLY A 170 5.39 22.56 10.90
C GLY A 170 4.50 21.39 10.48
N ASP A 171 3.62 20.94 11.32
CA ASP A 171 2.77 19.74 11.27
C ASP A 171 1.90 19.50 10.01
N GLN A 172 2.30 20.03 8.86
CA GLN A 172 1.83 19.64 7.54
C GLN A 172 2.70 18.49 7.04
N SER A 173 2.39 17.28 7.46
CA SER A 173 2.82 16.08 6.73
C SER A 173 2.29 16.24 5.30
N ALA A 174 3.16 16.73 4.39
CA ALA A 174 2.74 16.92 3.01
C ALA A 174 2.26 15.57 2.48
N SER A 175 1.01 15.53 2.04
CA SER A 175 0.39 14.35 1.45
C SER A 175 1.34 13.68 0.45
N ILE A 176 1.56 12.39 0.57
CA ILE A 176 2.42 11.61 -0.33
C ILE A 176 1.85 11.67 -1.75
N PHE A 177 0.53 11.54 -1.89
CA PHE A 177 -0.15 11.69 -3.18
C PHE A 177 0.07 13.07 -3.78
N SER A 178 -0.04 14.12 -2.97
CA SER A 178 0.17 15.50 -3.43
C SER A 178 1.58 15.72 -3.98
N GLN A 179 2.61 15.14 -3.34
CA GLN A 179 3.99 15.23 -3.82
C GLN A 179 4.18 14.49 -5.14
N TYR A 180 3.69 13.25 -5.27
CA TYR A 180 3.82 12.48 -6.50
C TYR A 180 3.04 13.10 -7.65
N LEU A 181 1.80 13.50 -7.42
CA LEU A 181 0.98 14.16 -8.45
C LEU A 181 1.61 15.46 -8.95
N SER A 182 2.12 16.29 -8.04
CA SER A 182 2.79 17.54 -8.41
C SER A 182 4.07 17.28 -9.22
N SER A 183 4.89 16.32 -8.79
CA SER A 183 6.13 15.97 -9.50
C SER A 183 5.84 15.42 -10.90
N LEU A 184 4.87 14.52 -11.04
CA LEU A 184 4.48 13.96 -12.33
C LEU A 184 3.81 15.01 -13.23
N SER A 185 2.98 15.89 -12.68
CA SER A 185 2.36 16.98 -13.43
C SER A 185 3.40 17.88 -14.09
N ILE A 186 4.45 18.27 -13.35
CA ILE A 186 5.54 19.09 -13.86
C ILE A 186 6.42 18.28 -14.82
N GLY A 187 6.81 17.07 -14.42
CA GLY A 187 7.76 16.25 -15.18
C GLY A 187 7.21 15.71 -16.49
N LEU A 188 5.99 15.20 -16.48
CA LEU A 188 5.33 14.61 -17.66
C LEU A 188 4.43 15.59 -18.41
N LYS A 189 4.27 16.82 -17.90
CA LYS A 189 3.36 17.85 -18.44
C LYS A 189 1.90 17.38 -18.54
N LEU A 190 1.48 16.51 -17.62
CA LEU A 190 0.10 16.05 -17.48
C LEU A 190 -0.65 16.95 -16.50
N SER A 191 -1.93 17.16 -16.77
CA SER A 191 -2.78 17.91 -15.83
C SER A 191 -3.08 17.06 -14.60
N LEU A 192 -3.28 17.71 -13.44
CA LEU A 192 -3.74 17.02 -12.23
C LEU A 192 -5.10 16.34 -12.43
N LEU A 193 -5.95 16.85 -13.34
CA LEU A 193 -7.24 16.26 -13.70
C LEU A 193 -7.10 14.94 -14.46
N GLU A 194 -5.99 14.73 -15.16
CA GLU A 194 -5.66 13.45 -15.80
C GLU A 194 -5.06 12.50 -14.76
N LEU A 195 -4.07 12.96 -14.00
CA LEU A 195 -3.37 12.14 -13.00
C LEU A 195 -4.28 11.61 -11.90
N LYS A 196 -5.32 12.33 -11.49
CA LYS A 196 -6.28 11.86 -10.49
C LYS A 196 -7.05 10.60 -10.90
N LYS A 197 -7.12 10.30 -12.22
CA LYS A 197 -7.77 9.10 -12.77
C LYS A 197 -6.84 7.90 -12.81
N TYR A 198 -5.56 8.08 -12.52
CA TYR A 198 -4.58 6.99 -12.47
C TYR A 198 -4.77 6.18 -11.19
N THR A 199 -4.50 4.88 -11.27
CA THR A 199 -4.41 4.02 -10.10
C THR A 199 -3.10 4.28 -9.35
N MET A 200 -3.01 3.81 -8.11
CA MET A 200 -1.78 3.94 -7.33
C MET A 200 -0.59 3.28 -8.03
N PHE A 201 -0.78 2.09 -8.62
CA PHE A 201 0.25 1.42 -9.40
C PHE A 201 0.76 2.27 -10.55
N GLN A 202 -0.15 2.87 -11.34
CA GLN A 202 0.22 3.73 -12.47
C GLN A 202 1.01 4.97 -12.02
N ILE A 203 0.67 5.56 -10.88
CA ILE A 203 1.42 6.69 -10.31
C ILE A 203 2.84 6.26 -9.91
N PHE A 204 2.99 5.13 -9.20
CA PHE A 204 4.30 4.64 -8.78
C PHE A 204 5.18 4.21 -9.97
N ASP A 205 4.63 3.45 -10.92
CA ASP A 205 5.36 3.05 -12.14
C ASP A 205 5.80 4.30 -12.95
N SER A 206 4.92 5.31 -13.06
CA SER A 206 5.26 6.57 -13.73
C SER A 206 6.37 7.34 -13.00
N MET A 207 6.36 7.38 -11.68
CA MET A 207 7.42 8.01 -10.87
C MET A 207 8.76 7.28 -11.02
N GLU A 208 8.75 5.95 -11.00
CA GLU A 208 9.95 5.14 -11.20
C GLU A 208 10.57 5.42 -12.59
N ARG A 209 9.77 5.35 -13.64
CA ARG A 209 10.21 5.64 -15.01
C ARG A 209 10.71 7.07 -15.19
N TYR A 210 10.00 8.04 -14.61
CA TYR A 210 10.42 9.43 -14.65
C TYR A 210 11.76 9.64 -13.93
N SER A 211 11.96 8.99 -12.77
CA SER A 211 13.24 9.05 -12.06
C SER A 211 14.38 8.42 -12.84
N LEU A 212 14.16 7.28 -13.50
CA LEU A 212 15.14 6.66 -14.37
C LEU A 212 15.50 7.56 -15.55
N TYR A 213 14.51 8.16 -16.21
CA TYR A 213 14.72 9.07 -17.32
C TYR A 213 15.52 10.31 -16.92
N THR A 214 15.19 10.95 -15.80
CA THR A 214 15.90 12.15 -15.32
C THR A 214 17.33 11.85 -14.89
N ASN A 215 17.59 10.71 -14.26
CA ASN A 215 18.94 10.28 -13.90
C ASN A 215 19.78 10.04 -15.15
N TRP A 216 19.22 9.38 -16.17
CA TRP A 216 19.91 9.13 -17.44
C TRP A 216 20.27 10.43 -18.18
N ASP A 217 19.37 11.43 -18.20
CA ASP A 217 19.63 12.75 -18.81
C ASP A 217 20.75 13.53 -18.07
N ILE A 218 20.88 13.34 -16.76
CA ILE A 218 21.96 13.93 -15.96
C ILE A 218 23.30 13.27 -16.29
N ASP A 219 23.34 11.93 -16.41
CA ASP A 219 24.57 11.18 -16.69
C ASP A 219 25.13 11.43 -18.10
N LEU A 220 24.29 11.91 -19.03
CA LEU A 220 24.69 12.24 -20.41
C LEU A 220 25.19 13.70 -20.60
N ARG A 221 25.07 14.56 -19.57
CA ARG A 221 25.51 15.96 -19.60
C ARG A 221 26.82 16.15 -18.89
#